data_a6064aebcc725d0a1cdffcda5ecdafb7
#
_entry.id   a6064aebcc725d0a1cdffcda5ecdafb7
#
_cell.length_a   1.000
_cell.length_b   1.000
_cell.length_c   1.000
_cell.angle_alpha   90.00
_cell.angle_beta   90.00
_cell.angle_gamma   90.00
#
_symmetry.space_group_name_H-M   'P 1'
#
loop_
_entity.id
_entity.type
_entity.pdbx_description
1 polymer ?
#
loop_
_entity_poly.entity_id
_entity_poly.type
_entity_poly.pdbx_seq_one_letter_code
_entity_poly.pdbx_strand_id
1 'polypeptide(L)'
;MNTILEYAQRNRDSFEMGGVSSNEIRFFTYEEKRYILKTPLMTRDDFSPFWTMMRRVFGYSVREQNANLHNIYSVLKDNPHIKVAPFVAACEDASVFEFVEGTPGDDDSFPNGKNNSYILGQFIGYNHRTKYDYSGLLGASRGDFFFENARRYIEDCLSEHWSGNDDADKKVRGYYEQIKDKQLSSSGNSLIMIDICADQFLFRDENIVACVDLDAYVIGPVEWELSFLHYQVENWDEFKSGYETYCEMPSFYEVSKLFFLLMALSSYDNKLVIDGYWAALLEE
;
A
#
# COMPACT_ATOMS: atom_id res chain seq x y z
N MET A 1 21.98 -17.44 -8.57
CA MET A 1 21.33 -16.13 -8.83
C MET A 1 20.50 -16.29 -10.11
N ASN A 2 19.37 -15.62 -10.28
CA ASN A 2 18.53 -15.81 -11.47
C ASN A 2 19.17 -15.08 -12.65
N THR A 3 19.37 -15.77 -13.79
CA THR A 3 20.10 -15.27 -14.98
C THR A 3 19.52 -13.98 -15.54
N ILE A 4 18.18 -13.81 -15.49
CA ILE A 4 17.51 -12.60 -15.98
C ILE A 4 17.76 -11.38 -15.05
N LEU A 5 17.83 -11.59 -13.73
CA LEU A 5 18.13 -10.51 -12.78
C LEU A 5 19.57 -10.02 -12.94
N GLU A 6 20.54 -10.93 -13.12
CA GLU A 6 21.92 -10.56 -13.41
C GLU A 6 22.05 -9.81 -14.73
N TYR A 7 21.34 -10.26 -15.77
CA TYR A 7 21.29 -9.57 -17.06
C TYR A 7 20.71 -8.16 -16.88
N ALA A 8 19.59 -8.03 -16.18
CA ALA A 8 18.93 -6.76 -15.97
C ALA A 8 19.82 -5.76 -15.20
N GLN A 9 20.47 -6.20 -14.12
CA GLN A 9 21.37 -5.34 -13.35
C GLN A 9 22.58 -4.87 -14.14
N ARG A 10 23.20 -5.76 -14.95
CA ARG A 10 24.39 -5.41 -15.77
C ARG A 10 24.10 -4.44 -16.91
N ASN A 11 22.90 -4.49 -17.47
CA ASN A 11 22.52 -3.71 -18.64
C ASN A 11 21.54 -2.56 -18.32
N ARG A 12 21.28 -2.28 -17.04
CA ARG A 12 20.30 -1.32 -16.54
C ARG A 12 20.31 0.01 -17.30
N ASP A 13 21.50 0.60 -17.48
CA ASP A 13 21.63 1.94 -18.06
C ASP A 13 21.30 1.98 -19.57
N SER A 14 21.21 0.83 -20.24
CA SER A 14 20.81 0.72 -21.64
C SER A 14 19.29 0.55 -21.83
N PHE A 15 18.53 0.38 -20.75
CA PHE A 15 17.11 0.13 -20.82
C PHE A 15 16.28 1.42 -20.90
N GLU A 16 15.10 1.31 -21.51
CA GLU A 16 14.14 2.40 -21.60
C GLU A 16 13.65 2.80 -20.21
N MET A 17 13.71 4.10 -19.90
CA MET A 17 13.19 4.65 -18.66
C MET A 17 11.66 4.62 -18.67
N GLY A 18 11.04 3.96 -17.71
CA GLY A 18 9.59 3.91 -17.55
C GLY A 18 9.05 4.97 -16.59
N GLY A 19 9.82 5.34 -15.58
CA GLY A 19 9.42 6.32 -14.58
C GLY A 19 10.33 6.31 -13.36
N VAL A 20 10.11 7.29 -12.49
CA VAL A 20 10.83 7.47 -11.23
C VAL A 20 9.84 7.90 -10.15
N SER A 21 9.73 7.10 -9.10
CA SER A 21 8.97 7.40 -7.90
C SER A 21 9.78 6.95 -6.67
N SER A 22 9.26 6.10 -5.81
CA SER A 22 10.04 5.36 -4.80
C SER A 22 11.03 4.38 -5.42
N ASN A 23 10.73 3.94 -6.66
CA ASN A 23 11.57 3.08 -7.48
C ASN A 23 11.95 3.77 -8.80
N GLU A 24 13.14 3.46 -9.32
CA GLU A 24 13.43 3.65 -10.73
C GLU A 24 12.85 2.46 -11.50
N ILE A 25 12.03 2.74 -12.50
CA ILE A 25 11.38 1.74 -13.34
C ILE A 25 12.02 1.77 -14.72
N ARG A 26 12.46 0.62 -15.22
CA ARG A 26 13.00 0.46 -16.56
C ARG A 26 12.38 -0.71 -17.30
N PHE A 27 12.14 -0.54 -18.59
CA PHE A 27 11.63 -1.58 -19.47
C PHE A 27 12.77 -2.22 -20.27
N PHE A 28 12.72 -3.54 -20.40
CA PHE A 28 13.69 -4.26 -21.21
C PHE A 28 13.09 -5.52 -21.86
N THR A 29 13.74 -6.00 -22.90
CA THR A 29 13.40 -7.26 -23.56
C THR A 29 14.50 -8.29 -23.31
N TYR A 30 14.10 -9.48 -22.93
CA TYR A 30 14.97 -10.63 -22.76
C TYR A 30 14.28 -11.87 -23.33
N GLU A 31 14.98 -12.61 -24.24
CA GLU A 31 14.42 -13.79 -24.92
C GLU A 31 13.00 -13.54 -25.50
N GLU A 32 12.86 -12.45 -26.25
CA GLU A 32 11.60 -12.02 -26.93
C GLU A 32 10.43 -11.62 -26.00
N LYS A 33 10.60 -11.68 -24.69
CA LYS A 33 9.61 -11.20 -23.71
C LYS A 33 10.01 -9.84 -23.14
N ARG A 34 8.99 -9.05 -22.83
CA ARG A 34 9.15 -7.72 -22.23
C ARG A 34 9.04 -7.81 -20.70
N TYR A 35 9.91 -7.09 -20.00
CA TYR A 35 10.03 -7.10 -18.54
C TYR A 35 10.15 -5.70 -17.98
N ILE A 36 9.91 -5.61 -16.67
CA ILE A 36 10.12 -4.41 -15.87
C ILE A 36 11.22 -4.72 -14.85
N LEU A 37 12.22 -3.84 -14.77
CA LEU A 37 13.18 -3.76 -13.70
C LEU A 37 12.77 -2.63 -12.75
N LYS A 38 12.50 -2.95 -11.49
CA LYS A 38 12.34 -1.97 -10.40
C LYS A 38 13.63 -1.93 -9.59
N THR A 39 14.16 -0.74 -9.36
CA THR A 39 15.32 -0.51 -8.50
C THR A 39 14.94 0.52 -7.45
N PRO A 40 14.88 0.17 -6.16
CA PRO A 40 14.59 1.14 -5.11
C PRO A 40 15.61 2.28 -5.15
N LEU A 41 15.12 3.49 -5.23
CA LEU A 41 15.95 4.70 -5.11
C LEU A 41 16.34 4.93 -3.66
N MET A 42 15.55 4.39 -2.79
CA MET A 42 15.61 4.57 -1.35
C MET A 42 16.21 3.31 -0.72
N THR A 43 17.52 3.28 -0.60
CA THR A 43 18.24 2.15 0.03
C THR A 43 18.57 2.38 1.50
N ARG A 44 18.23 3.55 2.05
CA ARG A 44 18.52 3.94 3.44
C ARG A 44 17.25 4.38 4.16
N ASP A 45 17.30 4.28 5.47
CA ASP A 45 16.20 4.53 6.39
C ASP A 45 15.81 6.02 6.58
N ASP A 46 16.38 6.95 5.80
CA ASP A 46 16.25 8.40 5.96
C ASP A 46 15.26 9.02 4.96
N PHE A 47 14.16 8.32 4.70
CA PHE A 47 13.29 8.60 3.58
C PHE A 47 12.14 9.51 3.92
N SER A 48 11.23 9.59 2.93
CA SER A 48 9.99 10.32 3.07
C SER A 48 9.32 9.94 4.39
N PRO A 49 8.56 10.85 4.97
CA PRO A 49 7.79 10.59 6.19
C PRO A 49 6.94 9.32 6.12
N PHE A 50 6.40 8.99 4.92
CA PHE A 50 5.63 7.77 4.67
C PHE A 50 6.46 6.49 4.96
N TRP A 51 7.67 6.36 4.41
CA TRP A 51 8.51 5.17 4.66
C TRP A 51 9.00 5.11 6.11
N THR A 52 9.19 6.27 6.75
CA THR A 52 9.48 6.33 8.19
C THR A 52 8.32 5.77 9.01
N MET A 53 7.08 6.12 8.65
CA MET A 53 5.88 5.55 9.26
C MET A 53 5.82 4.04 9.02
N MET A 54 6.00 3.57 7.79
CA MET A 54 6.02 2.15 7.45
C MET A 54 7.01 1.36 8.31
N ARG A 55 8.24 1.87 8.45
CA ARG A 55 9.27 1.24 9.28
C ARG A 55 8.87 1.18 10.75
N ARG A 56 8.34 2.28 11.30
CA ARG A 56 8.05 2.38 12.74
C ARG A 56 6.77 1.64 13.12
N VAL A 57 5.77 1.62 12.26
CA VAL A 57 4.48 0.99 12.53
C VAL A 57 4.51 -0.51 12.20
N PHE A 58 5.04 -0.87 11.03
CA PHE A 58 5.03 -2.24 10.51
C PHE A 58 6.39 -2.94 10.59
N GLY A 59 7.47 -2.26 11.03
CA GLY A 59 8.82 -2.81 10.95
C GLY A 59 9.30 -3.01 9.52
N TYR A 60 8.79 -2.21 8.57
CA TYR A 60 9.09 -2.29 7.15
C TYR A 60 10.56 -1.96 6.86
N SER A 61 11.16 -2.71 5.97
CA SER A 61 12.48 -2.46 5.41
C SER A 61 12.43 -2.74 3.91
N VAL A 62 12.82 -1.78 3.08
CA VAL A 62 12.81 -1.91 1.60
C VAL A 62 13.61 -3.14 1.14
N ARG A 63 14.77 -3.38 1.75
CA ARG A 63 15.61 -4.53 1.40
C ARG A 63 14.98 -5.86 1.77
N GLU A 64 14.45 -5.97 2.99
CA GLU A 64 13.75 -7.17 3.45
C GLU A 64 12.49 -7.40 2.63
N GLN A 65 11.76 -6.35 2.28
CA GLN A 65 10.57 -6.43 1.44
C GLN A 65 10.92 -6.91 0.03
N ASN A 66 11.95 -6.36 -0.61
CA ASN A 66 12.39 -6.84 -1.91
C ASN A 66 12.77 -8.33 -1.88
N ALA A 67 13.51 -8.75 -0.87
CA ALA A 67 13.81 -10.18 -0.67
C ALA A 67 12.55 -11.03 -0.47
N ASN A 68 11.47 -10.43 0.06
CA ASN A 68 10.21 -11.09 0.39
C ASN A 68 9.16 -11.07 -0.74
N LEU A 69 9.38 -10.35 -1.84
CA LEU A 69 8.42 -10.23 -2.96
C LEU A 69 7.97 -11.58 -3.52
N HIS A 70 8.84 -12.59 -3.51
CA HIS A 70 8.45 -13.95 -3.91
C HIS A 70 7.32 -14.52 -3.04
N ASN A 71 7.39 -14.32 -1.73
CA ASN A 71 6.38 -14.81 -0.79
C ASN A 71 5.06 -14.04 -0.98
N ILE A 72 5.12 -12.71 -1.14
CA ILE A 72 3.95 -11.87 -1.40
C ILE A 72 3.28 -12.31 -2.71
N TYR A 73 4.06 -12.44 -3.79
CA TYR A 73 3.53 -12.93 -5.08
C TYR A 73 2.91 -14.33 -4.93
N SER A 74 3.52 -15.22 -4.15
CA SER A 74 3.00 -16.58 -3.96
C SER A 74 1.64 -16.61 -3.27
N VAL A 75 1.33 -15.63 -2.42
CA VAL A 75 0.00 -15.46 -1.79
C VAL A 75 -1.01 -14.89 -2.77
N LEU A 76 -0.61 -13.88 -3.55
CA LEU A 76 -1.52 -13.08 -4.39
C LEU A 76 -1.79 -13.71 -5.78
N LYS A 77 -0.84 -14.46 -6.36
CA LYS A 77 -0.90 -14.97 -7.74
C LYS A 77 -2.11 -15.84 -8.05
N ASP A 78 -2.67 -16.49 -7.05
CA ASP A 78 -3.81 -17.39 -7.17
C ASP A 78 -5.15 -16.69 -6.98
N ASN A 79 -5.15 -15.34 -6.84
CA ASN A 79 -6.38 -14.56 -6.81
C ASN A 79 -7.09 -14.65 -8.17
N PRO A 80 -8.35 -15.13 -8.21
CA PRO A 80 -9.04 -15.41 -9.47
C PRO A 80 -9.64 -14.16 -10.15
N HIS A 81 -9.66 -13.00 -9.48
CA HIS A 81 -10.40 -11.82 -9.92
C HIS A 81 -9.54 -10.79 -10.63
N ILE A 82 -8.40 -10.44 -10.05
CA ILE A 82 -7.43 -9.53 -10.66
C ILE A 82 -6.08 -10.23 -10.70
N LYS A 83 -5.48 -10.27 -11.88
CA LYS A 83 -4.13 -10.82 -12.05
C LYS A 83 -3.11 -9.94 -11.33
N VAL A 84 -2.12 -10.57 -10.74
CA VAL A 84 -0.95 -9.87 -10.21
C VAL A 84 0.16 -9.96 -11.24
N ALA A 85 0.91 -8.87 -11.47
CA ALA A 85 2.03 -8.86 -12.40
C ALA A 85 3.00 -10.00 -12.08
N PRO A 86 3.33 -10.88 -13.06
CA PRO A 86 4.11 -12.07 -12.78
C PRO A 86 5.51 -11.71 -12.26
N PHE A 87 5.79 -12.13 -11.04
CA PHE A 87 7.11 -11.99 -10.43
C PHE A 87 8.11 -12.97 -11.04
N VAL A 88 9.30 -12.49 -11.35
CA VAL A 88 10.37 -13.29 -11.96
C VAL A 88 11.51 -13.53 -10.99
N ALA A 89 12.06 -12.47 -10.43
CA ALA A 89 13.17 -12.55 -9.49
C ALA A 89 13.34 -11.26 -8.71
N ALA A 90 13.95 -11.35 -7.53
CA ALA A 90 14.40 -10.18 -6.78
C ALA A 90 15.66 -10.47 -5.98
N CYS A 91 16.34 -9.40 -5.59
CA CYS A 91 17.33 -9.32 -4.54
C CYS A 91 17.06 -8.07 -3.70
N GLU A 92 17.89 -7.78 -2.72
CA GLU A 92 17.71 -6.61 -1.84
C GLU A 92 17.60 -5.27 -2.60
N ASP A 93 18.30 -5.15 -3.73
CA ASP A 93 18.47 -3.88 -4.46
C ASP A 93 17.73 -3.83 -5.81
N ALA A 94 17.02 -4.88 -6.21
CA ALA A 94 16.30 -4.91 -7.49
C ALA A 94 15.25 -6.01 -7.54
N SER A 95 14.19 -5.78 -8.34
CA SER A 95 13.20 -6.79 -8.67
C SER A 95 12.84 -6.76 -10.15
N VAL A 96 12.48 -7.91 -10.70
CA VAL A 96 12.07 -8.10 -12.10
C VAL A 96 10.69 -8.72 -12.14
N PHE A 97 9.83 -8.11 -12.94
CA PHE A 97 8.47 -8.59 -13.24
C PHE A 97 8.28 -8.73 -14.75
N GLU A 98 7.40 -9.62 -15.19
CA GLU A 98 6.94 -9.61 -16.58
C GLU A 98 6.12 -8.34 -16.83
N PHE A 99 6.30 -7.76 -18.02
CA PHE A 99 5.50 -6.61 -18.44
C PHE A 99 4.05 -7.02 -18.67
N VAL A 100 3.13 -6.27 -18.10
CA VAL A 100 1.68 -6.40 -18.34
C VAL A 100 1.21 -5.17 -19.09
N GLU A 101 0.49 -5.36 -20.19
CA GLU A 101 -0.09 -4.25 -20.96
C GLU A 101 -1.28 -3.65 -20.22
N GLY A 102 -1.29 -2.32 -20.12
CA GLY A 102 -2.34 -1.53 -19.50
C GLY A 102 -1.83 -0.13 -19.17
N THR A 103 -2.74 0.74 -18.79
CA THR A 103 -2.44 2.09 -18.32
C THR A 103 -2.67 2.14 -16.81
N PRO A 104 -1.76 2.67 -15.99
CA PRO A 104 -2.03 2.90 -14.58
C PRO A 104 -3.27 3.77 -14.39
N GLY A 105 -4.01 3.53 -13.31
CA GLY A 105 -5.13 4.38 -12.93
C GLY A 105 -4.68 5.78 -12.50
N ASP A 106 -5.64 6.65 -12.27
CA ASP A 106 -5.43 7.96 -11.67
C ASP A 106 -5.45 7.79 -10.14
N ASP A 107 -4.53 8.44 -9.43
CA ASP A 107 -4.42 8.34 -7.96
C ASP A 107 -5.74 8.64 -7.23
N ASP A 108 -6.57 9.54 -7.78
CA ASP A 108 -7.74 10.08 -7.10
C ASP A 108 -8.96 9.15 -7.09
N SER A 109 -9.10 8.26 -8.09
CA SER A 109 -10.27 7.38 -8.18
C SER A 109 -10.06 6.18 -9.11
N PHE A 110 -10.73 5.08 -8.79
CA PHE A 110 -10.80 3.94 -9.71
C PHE A 110 -11.70 4.27 -10.92
N PRO A 111 -11.22 4.05 -12.16
CA PRO A 111 -12.04 4.26 -13.35
C PRO A 111 -13.37 3.51 -13.29
N ASN A 112 -14.44 4.15 -13.77
CA ASN A 112 -15.80 3.61 -13.77
C ASN A 112 -16.02 2.58 -14.90
N GLY A 113 -15.18 1.55 -14.92
CA GLY A 113 -15.37 0.41 -15.82
C GLY A 113 -16.46 -0.53 -15.33
N LYS A 114 -17.01 -1.30 -16.26
CA LYS A 114 -18.08 -2.24 -15.96
C LYS A 114 -17.66 -3.24 -14.86
N ASN A 115 -18.33 -3.17 -13.73
CA ASN A 115 -18.12 -4.02 -12.54
C ASN A 115 -16.74 -3.85 -11.85
N ASN A 116 -15.98 -2.79 -12.09
CA ASN A 116 -14.68 -2.60 -11.45
C ASN A 116 -14.79 -2.63 -9.92
N SER A 117 -15.76 -1.91 -9.36
CA SER A 117 -15.99 -1.90 -7.91
C SER A 117 -16.26 -3.28 -7.35
N TYR A 118 -17.12 -4.07 -8.03
CA TYR A 118 -17.43 -5.43 -7.60
C TYR A 118 -16.21 -6.37 -7.71
N ILE A 119 -15.46 -6.31 -8.82
CA ILE A 119 -14.27 -7.14 -9.05
C ILE A 119 -13.15 -6.78 -8.05
N LEU A 120 -12.96 -5.48 -7.77
CA LEU A 120 -12.02 -5.02 -6.76
C LEU A 120 -12.43 -5.50 -5.36
N GLY A 121 -13.70 -5.42 -5.02
CA GLY A 121 -14.23 -5.98 -3.77
C GLY A 121 -13.94 -7.48 -3.64
N GLN A 122 -14.16 -8.25 -4.71
CA GLN A 122 -13.81 -9.67 -4.72
C GLN A 122 -12.30 -9.91 -4.57
N PHE A 123 -11.45 -9.10 -5.22
CA PHE A 123 -10.00 -9.22 -5.12
C PHE A 123 -9.52 -8.98 -3.69
N ILE A 124 -9.98 -7.91 -3.06
CA ILE A 124 -9.62 -7.55 -1.68
C ILE A 124 -10.18 -8.59 -0.69
N GLY A 125 -11.47 -8.97 -0.81
CA GLY A 125 -12.09 -9.97 0.06
C GLY A 125 -11.39 -11.34 -0.03
N TYR A 126 -10.99 -11.75 -1.23
CA TYR A 126 -10.22 -12.99 -1.42
C TYR A 126 -8.87 -12.94 -0.68
N ASN A 127 -8.16 -11.82 -0.73
CA ASN A 127 -6.90 -11.65 -0.01
C ASN A 127 -7.13 -11.62 1.51
N HIS A 128 -8.17 -10.95 1.97
CA HIS A 128 -8.49 -10.79 3.40
C HIS A 128 -9.02 -12.05 4.08
N ARG A 129 -9.42 -13.09 3.35
CA ARG A 129 -9.86 -14.37 3.95
C ARG A 129 -8.77 -15.08 4.76
N THR A 130 -7.49 -14.85 4.41
CA THR A 130 -6.36 -15.43 5.14
C THR A 130 -5.98 -14.50 6.28
N LYS A 131 -6.14 -14.96 7.52
CA LYS A 131 -5.85 -14.17 8.72
C LYS A 131 -4.50 -14.56 9.32
N TYR A 132 -3.84 -13.56 9.90
CA TYR A 132 -2.55 -13.68 10.56
C TYR A 132 -2.66 -13.16 12.00
N ASP A 133 -1.88 -13.72 12.91
CA ASP A 133 -1.83 -13.36 14.33
C ASP A 133 -0.70 -12.36 14.66
N TYR A 134 -0.17 -11.70 13.63
CA TYR A 134 0.89 -10.70 13.76
C TYR A 134 0.65 -9.54 12.77
N SER A 135 1.42 -8.45 12.94
CA SER A 135 1.53 -7.34 11.99
C SER A 135 2.98 -7.12 11.54
N GLY A 136 3.18 -6.57 10.33
CA GLY A 136 4.49 -6.30 9.75
C GLY A 136 4.76 -7.02 8.43
N LEU A 137 6.04 -7.30 8.12
CA LEU A 137 6.40 -8.01 6.89
C LEU A 137 5.85 -9.44 6.87
N LEU A 138 5.42 -9.90 5.70
CA LEU A 138 4.95 -11.27 5.52
C LEU A 138 6.04 -12.27 5.94
N GLY A 139 5.70 -13.19 6.85
CA GLY A 139 6.64 -14.18 7.41
C GLY A 139 7.46 -13.68 8.61
N ALA A 140 7.31 -12.44 9.04
CA ALA A 140 7.94 -11.94 10.26
C ALA A 140 7.13 -12.37 11.49
N SER A 141 7.68 -13.21 12.34
CA SER A 141 7.00 -13.67 13.58
C SER A 141 7.26 -12.74 14.76
N ARG A 142 6.75 -11.49 14.69
CA ARG A 142 6.99 -10.47 15.74
C ARG A 142 5.80 -10.20 16.66
N GLY A 143 4.68 -10.89 16.49
CA GLY A 143 3.43 -10.62 17.20
C GLY A 143 2.66 -9.43 16.60
N ASP A 144 1.48 -9.14 17.13
CA ASP A 144 0.66 -8.02 16.69
C ASP A 144 0.87 -6.80 17.59
N PHE A 145 1.66 -5.86 17.11
CA PHE A 145 1.99 -4.60 17.79
C PHE A 145 1.53 -3.37 17.00
N PHE A 146 0.65 -3.55 16.00
CA PHE A 146 0.24 -2.46 15.12
C PHE A 146 -0.27 -1.25 15.91
N PHE A 147 -1.29 -1.41 16.75
CA PHE A 147 -1.91 -0.30 17.48
C PHE A 147 -0.95 0.39 18.47
N GLU A 148 -0.08 -0.38 19.13
CA GLU A 148 0.95 0.16 20.02
C GLU A 148 1.96 0.99 19.24
N ASN A 149 2.49 0.46 18.15
CA ASN A 149 3.46 1.13 17.31
C ASN A 149 2.85 2.38 16.64
N ALA A 150 1.61 2.30 16.16
CA ALA A 150 0.89 3.43 15.57
C ALA A 150 0.75 4.59 16.56
N ARG A 151 0.31 4.32 17.79
CA ARG A 151 0.20 5.35 18.84
C ARG A 151 1.56 5.98 19.17
N ARG A 152 2.58 5.16 19.35
CA ARG A 152 3.95 5.64 19.61
C ARG A 152 4.46 6.51 18.47
N TYR A 153 4.25 6.10 17.22
CA TYR A 153 4.63 6.90 16.06
C TYR A 153 3.91 8.25 16.03
N ILE A 154 2.59 8.28 16.29
CA ILE A 154 1.81 9.52 16.35
C ILE A 154 2.37 10.46 17.44
N GLU A 155 2.59 9.96 18.64
CA GLU A 155 3.09 10.76 19.78
C GLU A 155 4.47 11.36 19.48
N ASP A 156 5.35 10.57 18.89
CA ASP A 156 6.68 11.04 18.48
C ASP A 156 6.57 12.12 17.37
N CYS A 157 5.76 11.89 16.32
CA CYS A 157 5.53 12.88 15.27
C CYS A 157 4.95 14.19 15.82
N LEU A 158 3.95 14.10 16.72
CA LEU A 158 3.36 15.28 17.34
C LEU A 158 4.39 16.07 18.17
N SER A 159 5.35 15.40 18.78
CA SER A 159 6.39 16.07 19.57
C SER A 159 7.51 16.65 18.70
N GLU A 160 7.88 15.99 17.63
CA GLU A 160 9.06 16.31 16.81
C GLU A 160 8.74 17.27 15.65
N HIS A 161 7.60 17.10 14.99
CA HIS A 161 7.29 17.79 13.74
C HIS A 161 6.05 18.69 13.80
N TRP A 162 5.14 18.43 14.76
CA TRP A 162 3.87 19.12 14.92
C TRP A 162 3.80 19.83 16.28
N SER A 163 4.59 20.90 16.43
CA SER A 163 4.82 21.58 17.71
C SER A 163 3.60 22.31 18.29
N GLY A 164 2.51 22.48 17.52
CA GLY A 164 1.29 23.13 17.94
C GLY A 164 1.26 24.65 17.71
N ASN A 165 2.16 25.18 16.88
CA ASN A 165 2.30 26.63 16.65
C ASN A 165 1.46 27.16 15.48
N ASP A 166 1.18 26.34 14.47
CA ASP A 166 0.33 26.71 13.35
C ASP A 166 -1.06 26.04 13.40
N ASP A 167 -1.94 26.38 12.47
CA ASP A 167 -3.32 25.88 12.48
C ASP A 167 -3.40 24.41 12.07
N ALA A 168 -2.50 23.93 11.19
CA ALA A 168 -2.39 22.53 10.84
C ALA A 168 -1.97 21.68 12.05
N ASP A 169 -0.97 22.16 12.83
CA ASP A 169 -0.52 21.51 14.05
C ASP A 169 -1.68 21.37 15.07
N LYS A 170 -2.46 22.44 15.25
CA LYS A 170 -3.61 22.42 16.16
C LYS A 170 -4.70 21.44 15.71
N LYS A 171 -5.01 21.39 14.40
CA LYS A 171 -5.98 20.47 13.85
C LYS A 171 -5.55 19.02 14.10
N VAL A 172 -4.34 18.65 13.72
CA VAL A 172 -3.81 17.28 13.88
C VAL A 172 -3.82 16.86 15.36
N ARG A 173 -3.40 17.73 16.26
CA ARG A 173 -3.49 17.48 17.71
C ARG A 173 -4.93 17.30 18.18
N GLY A 174 -5.86 18.12 17.67
CA GLY A 174 -7.29 18.00 17.96
C GLY A 174 -7.86 16.64 17.55
N TYR A 175 -7.46 16.11 16.40
CA TYR A 175 -7.87 14.76 15.96
C TYR A 175 -7.27 13.66 16.85
N TYR A 176 -5.99 13.80 17.24
CA TYR A 176 -5.39 12.83 18.16
C TYR A 176 -6.10 12.80 19.51
N GLU A 177 -6.46 13.97 20.09
CA GLU A 177 -7.20 14.05 21.33
C GLU A 177 -8.56 13.31 21.29
N GLN A 178 -9.18 13.20 20.11
CA GLN A 178 -10.45 12.49 19.95
C GLN A 178 -10.32 10.95 19.97
N ILE A 179 -9.12 10.43 19.65
CA ILE A 179 -8.89 8.99 19.49
C ILE A 179 -7.91 8.38 20.49
N LYS A 180 -7.08 9.19 21.18
CA LYS A 180 -5.98 8.70 22.01
C LYS A 180 -6.40 7.74 23.12
N ASP A 181 -7.59 7.97 23.73
CA ASP A 181 -8.12 7.18 24.83
C ASP A 181 -9.11 6.09 24.37
N LYS A 182 -9.39 6.00 23.07
CA LYS A 182 -10.29 4.97 22.54
C LYS A 182 -9.58 3.61 22.50
N GLN A 183 -10.30 2.58 22.88
CA GLN A 183 -9.85 1.21 22.68
C GLN A 183 -10.15 0.79 21.23
N LEU A 184 -9.20 1.06 20.34
CA LEU A 184 -9.29 0.66 18.92
C LEU A 184 -8.86 -0.79 18.76
N SER A 185 -9.58 -1.51 17.91
CA SER A 185 -9.29 -2.89 17.56
C SER A 185 -9.57 -3.15 16.09
N SER A 186 -8.95 -4.18 15.54
CA SER A 186 -9.22 -4.68 14.21
C SER A 186 -10.03 -5.97 14.26
N SER A 187 -10.77 -6.27 13.18
CA SER A 187 -11.39 -7.57 12.94
C SER A 187 -10.39 -8.67 12.59
N GLY A 188 -9.13 -8.31 12.39
CA GLY A 188 -8.00 -9.20 12.15
C GLY A 188 -7.02 -8.67 11.11
N ASN A 189 -5.81 -9.19 11.17
CA ASN A 189 -4.76 -8.83 10.23
C ASN A 189 -4.79 -9.74 9.00
N SER A 190 -4.48 -9.17 7.84
CA SER A 190 -4.33 -9.88 6.58
C SER A 190 -3.19 -9.28 5.76
N LEU A 191 -2.89 -9.84 4.61
CA LEU A 191 -1.97 -9.22 3.65
C LEU A 191 -2.70 -8.04 3.01
N ILE A 192 -2.28 -6.83 3.31
CA ILE A 192 -2.88 -5.55 2.88
C ILE A 192 -1.87 -4.71 2.11
N MET A 193 -2.35 -3.88 1.18
CA MET A 193 -1.57 -2.85 0.49
C MET A 193 -1.71 -1.52 1.23
N ILE A 194 -0.60 -0.96 1.72
CA ILE A 194 -0.64 0.25 2.56
C ILE A 194 -0.93 1.52 1.77
N ASP A 195 -0.42 1.62 0.56
CA ASP A 195 -0.64 2.74 -0.36
C ASP A 195 -1.69 2.42 -1.43
N ILE A 196 -2.76 1.73 -1.03
CA ILE A 196 -3.80 1.31 -1.96
C ILE A 196 -4.43 2.51 -2.66
N CYS A 197 -4.26 2.57 -3.99
CA CYS A 197 -4.84 3.57 -4.87
C CYS A 197 -4.93 3.03 -6.30
N ALA A 198 -5.59 3.77 -7.19
CA ALA A 198 -5.87 3.28 -8.53
C ALA A 198 -4.61 3.11 -9.39
N ASP A 199 -3.54 3.88 -9.13
CA ASP A 199 -2.26 3.78 -9.86
C ASP A 199 -1.52 2.45 -9.62
N GLN A 200 -1.87 1.71 -8.55
CA GLN A 200 -1.36 0.36 -8.27
C GLN A 200 -2.01 -0.71 -9.16
N PHE A 201 -2.95 -0.30 -10.00
CA PHE A 201 -3.65 -1.19 -10.91
C PHE A 201 -3.50 -0.74 -12.37
N LEU A 202 -3.45 -1.70 -13.27
CA LEU A 202 -3.47 -1.44 -14.70
C LEU A 202 -4.89 -1.59 -15.24
N PHE A 203 -5.24 -0.69 -16.14
CA PHE A 203 -6.54 -0.65 -16.80
C PHE A 203 -6.39 -0.81 -18.31
N ARG A 204 -7.38 -1.46 -18.94
CA ARG A 204 -7.56 -1.52 -20.39
C ARG A 204 -9.03 -1.34 -20.69
N ASP A 205 -9.35 -0.37 -21.56
CA ASP A 205 -10.74 -0.01 -21.85
C ASP A 205 -11.55 0.21 -20.56
N GLU A 206 -10.98 0.97 -19.63
CA GLU A 206 -11.51 1.27 -18.29
C GLU A 206 -11.68 0.07 -17.34
N ASN A 207 -11.34 -1.14 -17.75
CA ASN A 207 -11.45 -2.33 -16.89
C ASN A 207 -10.12 -2.66 -16.21
N ILE A 208 -10.16 -3.04 -14.93
CA ILE A 208 -8.99 -3.51 -14.19
C ILE A 208 -8.48 -4.81 -14.82
N VAL A 209 -7.19 -4.84 -15.20
CA VAL A 209 -6.56 -6.03 -15.79
C VAL A 209 -5.46 -6.63 -14.93
N ALA A 210 -4.78 -5.83 -14.11
CA ALA A 210 -3.74 -6.34 -13.21
C ALA A 210 -3.49 -5.40 -12.01
N CYS A 211 -2.98 -5.98 -10.93
CA CYS A 211 -2.31 -5.29 -9.82
C CYS A 211 -0.80 -5.39 -10.06
N VAL A 212 -0.05 -4.28 -9.92
CA VAL A 212 1.35 -4.20 -10.35
C VAL A 212 2.35 -3.85 -9.25
N ASP A 213 1.91 -3.30 -8.14
CA ASP A 213 2.81 -2.89 -7.08
C ASP A 213 2.73 -3.82 -5.86
N LEU A 214 3.80 -4.62 -5.63
CA LEU A 214 3.85 -5.59 -4.55
C LEU A 214 4.73 -5.16 -3.37
N ASP A 215 5.46 -4.07 -3.50
CA ASP A 215 6.43 -3.64 -2.50
C ASP A 215 5.79 -2.93 -1.30
N ALA A 216 4.56 -2.47 -1.40
CA ALA A 216 3.82 -1.89 -0.28
C ALA A 216 2.89 -2.88 0.46
N TYR A 217 2.97 -4.17 0.19
CA TYR A 217 2.18 -5.17 0.92
C TYR A 217 2.81 -5.53 2.27
N VAL A 218 1.98 -5.51 3.32
CA VAL A 218 2.34 -5.93 4.68
C VAL A 218 1.21 -6.73 5.32
N ILE A 219 1.47 -7.38 6.43
CA ILE A 219 0.41 -7.92 7.30
C ILE A 219 -0.06 -6.81 8.24
N GLY A 220 -1.34 -6.48 8.16
CA GLY A 220 -1.93 -5.42 8.96
C GLY A 220 -3.45 -5.50 9.04
N PRO A 221 -4.08 -4.54 9.76
CA PRO A 221 -5.52 -4.48 9.92
C PRO A 221 -6.23 -4.38 8.58
N VAL A 222 -7.19 -5.26 8.30
CA VAL A 222 -7.96 -5.24 7.04
C VAL A 222 -8.71 -3.93 6.84
N GLU A 223 -9.07 -3.28 7.94
CA GLU A 223 -9.76 -1.98 7.94
C GLU A 223 -8.90 -0.87 7.34
N TRP A 224 -7.57 -1.03 7.26
CA TRP A 224 -6.69 -0.07 6.59
C TRP A 224 -7.09 0.10 5.12
N GLU A 225 -7.02 -0.96 4.32
CA GLU A 225 -7.40 -0.90 2.89
C GLU A 225 -8.86 -0.45 2.72
N LEU A 226 -9.79 -0.97 3.53
CA LEU A 226 -11.20 -0.64 3.43
C LEU A 226 -11.48 0.83 3.72
N SER A 227 -10.73 1.44 4.64
CA SER A 227 -10.86 2.85 4.96
C SER A 227 -10.48 3.75 3.78
N PHE A 228 -9.39 3.45 3.09
CA PHE A 228 -8.95 4.23 1.93
C PHE A 228 -9.80 3.96 0.69
N LEU A 229 -10.12 2.69 0.43
CA LEU A 229 -10.96 2.31 -0.70
C LEU A 229 -12.38 2.88 -0.60
N HIS A 230 -12.89 3.11 0.60
CA HIS A 230 -14.22 3.71 0.78
C HIS A 230 -14.37 5.07 0.08
N TYR A 231 -13.29 5.85 0.00
CA TYR A 231 -13.28 7.17 -0.64
C TYR A 231 -12.84 7.15 -2.11
N GLN A 232 -12.17 6.08 -2.55
CA GLN A 232 -11.63 5.99 -3.90
C GLN A 232 -12.54 5.20 -4.86
N VAL A 233 -13.40 4.34 -4.31
CA VAL A 233 -14.28 3.48 -5.10
C VAL A 233 -15.60 4.19 -5.36
N GLU A 234 -15.95 4.38 -6.64
CA GLU A 234 -17.16 5.10 -7.02
C GLU A 234 -18.46 4.43 -6.55
N ASN A 235 -18.54 3.09 -6.66
CA ASN A 235 -19.71 2.33 -6.24
C ASN A 235 -19.39 1.44 -5.04
N TRP A 236 -19.51 2.01 -3.84
CA TRP A 236 -19.19 1.29 -2.61
C TRP A 236 -20.11 0.10 -2.34
N ASP A 237 -21.40 0.16 -2.71
CA ASP A 237 -22.32 -0.96 -2.52
C ASP A 237 -21.95 -2.17 -3.38
N GLU A 238 -21.51 -1.94 -4.62
CA GLU A 238 -20.99 -3.00 -5.47
C GLU A 238 -19.67 -3.55 -4.93
N PHE A 239 -18.76 -2.69 -4.48
CA PHE A 239 -17.52 -3.12 -3.84
C PHE A 239 -17.81 -4.01 -2.63
N LYS A 240 -18.68 -3.55 -1.73
CA LYS A 240 -19.12 -4.31 -0.55
C LYS A 240 -19.70 -5.65 -0.95
N SER A 241 -20.59 -5.69 -1.94
CA SER A 241 -21.18 -6.93 -2.44
C SER A 241 -20.12 -7.90 -2.98
N GLY A 242 -19.10 -7.39 -3.67
CA GLY A 242 -17.95 -8.19 -4.12
C GLY A 242 -17.13 -8.72 -2.96
N TYR A 243 -16.78 -7.86 -2.01
CA TYR A 243 -16.01 -8.23 -0.81
C TYR A 243 -16.70 -9.32 0.01
N GLU A 244 -18.02 -9.19 0.21
CA GLU A 244 -18.83 -10.10 1.00
C GLU A 244 -19.00 -11.49 0.36
N THR A 245 -18.49 -11.71 -0.86
CA THR A 245 -18.38 -13.08 -1.41
C THR A 245 -17.34 -13.93 -0.67
N TYR A 246 -16.43 -13.29 0.09
CA TYR A 246 -15.33 -13.99 0.79
C TYR A 246 -15.25 -13.69 2.29
N CYS A 247 -15.58 -12.47 2.70
CA CYS A 247 -15.46 -12.00 4.07
C CYS A 247 -16.66 -11.13 4.46
N GLU A 248 -17.12 -11.22 5.68
CA GLU A 248 -18.05 -10.22 6.21
C GLU A 248 -17.36 -8.84 6.24
N MET A 249 -18.09 -7.79 5.79
CA MET A 249 -17.55 -6.42 5.82
C MET A 249 -17.44 -5.94 7.27
N PRO A 250 -16.21 -5.67 7.75
CA PRO A 250 -16.05 -5.18 9.12
C PRO A 250 -16.52 -3.72 9.25
N SER A 251 -16.84 -3.32 10.47
CA SER A 251 -16.98 -1.89 10.77
C SER A 251 -15.61 -1.26 10.90
N PHE A 252 -15.28 -0.26 10.09
CA PHE A 252 -13.98 0.41 10.07
C PHE A 252 -14.01 1.89 10.43
N TYR A 253 -15.17 2.54 10.52
CA TYR A 253 -15.29 3.98 10.74
C TYR A 253 -14.60 4.51 12.01
N GLU A 254 -14.62 3.74 13.09
CA GLU A 254 -13.97 4.16 14.34
C GLU A 254 -12.45 4.10 14.28
N VAL A 255 -11.91 3.10 13.57
CA VAL A 255 -10.45 2.89 13.46
C VAL A 255 -9.86 3.65 12.29
N SER A 256 -10.63 3.99 11.27
CA SER A 256 -10.17 4.74 10.09
C SER A 256 -9.55 6.09 10.47
N LYS A 257 -10.07 6.76 11.51
CA LYS A 257 -9.49 8.01 12.02
C LYS A 257 -8.03 7.87 12.46
N LEU A 258 -7.65 6.72 13.01
CA LEU A 258 -6.25 6.43 13.32
C LEU A 258 -5.41 6.32 12.05
N PHE A 259 -5.92 5.64 11.03
CA PHE A 259 -5.20 5.43 9.76
C PHE A 259 -5.03 6.73 8.99
N PHE A 260 -6.08 7.55 8.90
CA PHE A 260 -6.00 8.87 8.28
C PHE A 260 -5.05 9.80 9.02
N LEU A 261 -5.05 9.74 10.35
CA LEU A 261 -4.09 10.51 11.15
C LEU A 261 -2.65 10.05 10.93
N LEU A 262 -2.39 8.74 10.83
CA LEU A 262 -1.06 8.22 10.50
C LEU A 262 -0.58 8.72 9.14
N MET A 263 -1.43 8.69 8.12
CA MET A 263 -1.10 9.18 6.79
C MET A 263 -0.90 10.70 6.76
N ALA A 264 -1.77 11.45 7.44
CA ALA A 264 -1.62 12.89 7.56
C ALA A 264 -0.30 13.28 8.24
N LEU A 265 0.06 12.60 9.33
CA LEU A 265 1.32 12.82 10.04
C LEU A 265 2.54 12.42 9.22
N SER A 266 2.40 11.39 8.37
CA SER A 266 3.47 10.98 7.44
C SER A 266 3.68 11.95 6.26
N SER A 267 2.98 13.05 6.22
CA SER A 267 3.15 14.15 5.26
C SER A 267 3.73 15.42 5.91
N TYR A 268 4.50 15.30 6.98
CA TYR A 268 5.03 16.46 7.74
C TYR A 268 5.98 17.35 6.95
N ASP A 269 6.54 16.90 5.87
CA ASP A 269 7.32 17.66 4.88
C ASP A 269 6.43 18.54 3.98
N ASN A 270 5.12 18.26 3.91
CA ASN A 270 4.13 19.03 3.17
C ASN A 270 2.82 19.19 3.98
N LYS A 271 2.85 20.01 5.02
CA LYS A 271 1.70 20.25 5.91
C LYS A 271 0.46 20.82 5.22
N LEU A 272 0.59 21.41 4.02
CA LEU A 272 -0.55 21.93 3.24
C LEU A 272 -1.50 20.82 2.81
N VAL A 273 -1.04 19.59 2.70
CA VAL A 273 -1.88 18.42 2.39
C VAL A 273 -2.96 18.20 3.45
N ILE A 274 -2.74 18.64 4.70
CA ILE A 274 -3.71 18.49 5.79
C ILE A 274 -4.93 19.41 5.66
N ASP A 275 -4.79 20.54 5.00
CA ASP A 275 -5.92 21.45 4.74
C ASP A 275 -6.81 21.02 3.57
N GLY A 276 -6.41 19.99 2.83
CA GLY A 276 -7.13 19.41 1.69
C GLY A 276 -7.79 18.07 2.03
N TYR A 277 -7.36 17.03 1.32
CA TYR A 277 -7.92 15.68 1.36
C TYR A 277 -8.00 15.07 2.77
N TRP A 278 -6.91 15.18 3.56
CA TRP A 278 -6.87 14.60 4.91
C TRP A 278 -7.79 15.30 5.91
N ALA A 279 -8.00 16.61 5.76
CA ALA A 279 -8.94 17.33 6.62
C ALA A 279 -10.37 16.81 6.43
N ALA A 280 -10.80 16.60 5.18
CA ALA A 280 -12.12 16.05 4.89
C ALA A 280 -12.34 14.68 5.53
N LEU A 281 -11.36 13.77 5.40
CA LEU A 281 -11.42 12.41 5.96
C LEU A 281 -11.41 12.37 7.49
N LEU A 282 -10.78 13.34 8.14
CA LEU A 282 -10.69 13.43 9.60
C LEU A 282 -11.91 14.13 10.24
N GLU A 283 -12.67 14.90 9.46
CA GLU A 283 -13.87 15.62 9.93
C GLU A 283 -15.14 14.77 9.85
N GLU A 284 -15.16 13.70 9.05
CA GLU A 284 -16.25 12.72 8.98
C GLU A 284 -16.17 11.70 10.15
#